data_8a94e76e68884874d092582071501023
#
_entry.id   8a94e76e68884874d092582071501023
#
_cell.length_a   1.000
_cell.length_b   1.000
_cell.length_c   1.000
_cell.angle_alpha   90.00
_cell.angle_beta   90.00
_cell.angle_gamma   90.00
#
_symmetry.space_group_name_H-M   'P 1'
#
loop_
_entity.id
_entity.type
_entity.pdbx_description
1 polymer ?
#
loop_
_entity_poly.entity_id
_entity_poly.type
_entity_poly.pdbx_seq_one_letter_code
_entity_poly.pdbx_strand_id
1 'polypeptide(L)'
;MAAETAESSTESTPESSATAMTATEAAASDTAAATTPETATEAPAATPAVKVTTGRRSARELLDAFESEQLKADLPDIYVGDTVKVGVRIREGSKERIQPYEGVVIAKRHGGLNETITVRRIFQGIGVERVFMLHSPQVASVQVERRGKVRRAKLFYLRDRVGKATRVKQRFDR
;
A
#
# COMPACT_ATOMS: atom_id res chain seq x y z
N MET A 1 11.36 -65.64 0.81
CA MET A 1 12.74 -65.27 0.48
C MET A 1 12.73 -63.77 0.52
N ALA A 2 13.07 -63.21 1.67
CA ALA A 2 14.41 -62.82 2.08
C ALA A 2 14.97 -61.77 1.14
N ALA A 3 15.40 -60.60 1.48
CA ALA A 3 16.03 -59.97 2.64
C ALA A 3 16.04 -58.45 2.34
N GLU A 4 15.76 -57.50 3.22
CA GLU A 4 16.69 -56.97 4.23
C GLU A 4 17.86 -56.11 3.67
N THR A 5 17.90 -54.88 4.05
CA THR A 5 18.98 -54.07 4.64
C THR A 5 18.60 -52.59 4.49
N ALA A 6 18.30 -51.81 5.48
CA ALA A 6 18.99 -51.32 6.70
C ALA A 6 20.12 -50.29 6.44
N GLU A 7 20.06 -49.25 7.27
CA GLU A 7 21.13 -48.35 7.75
C GLU A 7 21.55 -47.19 6.81
N SER A 8 21.84 -45.99 7.22
CA SER A 8 22.09 -45.41 8.57
C SER A 8 22.25 -43.88 8.44
N SER A 9 21.75 -43.14 9.44
CA SER A 9 22.45 -42.16 10.26
C SER A 9 23.42 -41.15 9.63
N THR A 10 23.19 -39.90 9.90
CA THR A 10 24.03 -38.94 10.68
C THR A 10 23.44 -37.55 10.50
N GLU A 11 22.84 -36.93 11.42
CA GLU A 11 23.29 -36.17 12.59
C GLU A 11 24.57 -35.34 12.35
N SER A 12 24.39 -34.01 12.23
CA SER A 12 25.35 -33.02 12.72
C SER A 12 24.75 -31.61 12.76
N THR A 13 24.41 -31.20 13.97
CA THR A 13 24.44 -29.80 14.42
C THR A 13 25.90 -29.46 14.74
N PRO A 14 26.36 -28.23 14.57
CA PRO A 14 26.89 -27.47 15.68
C PRO A 14 26.35 -26.03 15.70
N GLU A 15 25.77 -25.59 16.79
CA GLU A 15 26.35 -24.89 17.93
C GLU A 15 27.15 -23.62 17.63
N SER A 16 26.58 -22.50 18.14
CA SER A 16 27.20 -21.48 18.97
C SER A 16 28.33 -20.63 18.41
N SER A 17 28.12 -19.33 18.35
CA SER A 17 28.93 -18.40 19.14
C SER A 17 28.28 -17.01 19.21
N ALA A 18 27.92 -16.69 20.43
CA ALA A 18 27.69 -15.34 20.91
C ALA A 18 29.06 -14.61 21.00
N THR A 19 29.07 -13.34 20.62
CA THR A 19 30.07 -12.41 21.13
C THR A 19 29.41 -11.07 21.37
N ALA A 20 29.30 -10.77 22.62
CA ALA A 20 28.95 -9.50 23.21
C ALA A 20 30.17 -8.55 23.21
N MET A 21 29.89 -7.32 23.64
CA MET A 21 30.79 -6.21 24.07
C MET A 21 31.08 -5.20 22.96
N THR A 22 30.97 -3.90 23.13
CA THR A 22 31.23 -3.08 24.32
C THR A 22 30.61 -1.70 24.12
N ALA A 23 30.09 -1.14 25.18
CA ALA A 23 29.74 0.27 25.37
C ALA A 23 30.99 1.11 25.56
N THR A 24 30.92 2.38 25.13
CA THR A 24 31.74 3.50 25.64
C THR A 24 30.99 4.76 25.24
N GLU A 25 30.29 5.43 26.00
CA GLU A 25 30.44 6.45 27.03
C GLU A 25 31.61 7.43 26.84
N ALA A 26 31.29 8.69 26.78
CA ALA A 26 31.85 9.91 27.35
C ALA A 26 31.43 11.09 26.47
N ALA A 27 30.58 11.98 26.92
CA ALA A 27 30.66 13.00 27.93
C ALA A 27 31.28 14.30 27.44
N ALA A 28 30.46 15.31 27.64
CA ALA A 28 30.70 16.59 28.25
C ALA A 28 31.18 17.77 27.38
N SER A 29 30.43 18.78 27.51
CA SER A 29 30.63 20.13 28.05
C SER A 29 31.04 21.13 26.99
N ASP A 30 30.62 22.33 26.97
CA ASP A 30 30.08 23.31 27.90
C ASP A 30 30.15 24.66 27.21
N THR A 31 29.26 25.55 27.60
CA THR A 31 29.50 26.97 27.86
C THR A 31 29.36 27.99 26.72
N ALA A 32 28.24 28.63 26.74
CA ALA A 32 27.98 30.02 27.09
C ALA A 32 28.44 31.17 26.16
N ALA A 33 27.54 32.05 26.06
CA ALA A 33 27.46 33.48 26.29
C ALA A 33 27.21 34.32 25.04
N ALA A 34 26.01 34.85 25.04
CA ALA A 34 25.65 36.27 25.09
C ALA A 34 26.56 37.26 24.31
N THR A 35 25.91 37.98 23.43
CA THR A 35 25.95 39.44 23.42
C THR A 35 25.10 39.97 22.27
N THR A 36 24.01 40.66 22.62
CA THR A 36 23.42 41.70 21.80
C THR A 36 24.28 42.96 21.99
N PRO A 37 24.36 43.82 20.98
CA PRO A 37 23.64 45.08 21.08
C PRO A 37 23.06 45.60 19.75
N GLU A 38 21.87 46.04 19.82
CA GLU A 38 21.26 47.32 19.43
C GLU A 38 22.11 48.25 18.53
N THR A 39 21.54 48.75 17.45
CA THR A 39 21.28 50.16 17.22
C THR A 39 20.96 50.47 15.76
N ALA A 40 19.78 51.01 15.56
CA ALA A 40 19.37 52.20 14.78
C ALA A 40 19.38 52.18 13.24
N THR A 41 18.16 52.35 12.74
CA THR A 41 17.76 53.43 11.82
C THR A 41 18.42 53.52 10.46
N GLU A 42 17.68 53.13 9.44
CA GLU A 42 17.39 54.01 8.31
C GLU A 42 16.34 53.41 7.40
N ALA A 43 15.17 54.04 7.33
CA ALA A 43 14.29 53.91 6.20
C ALA A 43 14.80 54.86 5.11
N PRO A 44 14.83 54.45 3.86
CA PRO A 44 14.09 55.22 2.91
C PRO A 44 13.45 54.38 1.78
N ALA A 45 12.41 54.99 1.28
CA ALA A 45 11.88 54.94 -0.06
C ALA A 45 11.05 53.71 -0.44
N ALA A 46 9.77 53.97 -0.41
CA ALA A 46 8.71 53.31 -1.15
C ALA A 46 9.10 53.06 -2.62
N THR A 47 9.43 51.86 -2.93
CA THR A 47 9.31 51.38 -4.29
C THR A 47 7.86 50.96 -4.52
N PRO A 48 7.23 51.34 -5.66
CA PRO A 48 5.85 51.01 -5.93
C PRO A 48 5.73 49.49 -5.95
N ALA A 49 4.94 48.95 -5.03
CA ALA A 49 4.56 47.56 -5.04
C ALA A 49 3.91 47.24 -6.39
N VAL A 50 4.67 46.61 -7.25
CA VAL A 50 4.13 45.88 -8.38
C VAL A 50 3.22 44.83 -7.75
N LYS A 51 1.91 45.07 -7.84
CA LYS A 51 0.89 44.07 -7.54
C LYS A 51 1.06 42.93 -8.57
N VAL A 52 1.99 42.06 -8.31
CA VAL A 52 2.00 40.75 -8.93
C VAL A 52 0.81 40.01 -8.36
N THR A 53 -0.32 40.15 -9.02
CA THR A 53 -1.46 39.25 -8.84
C THR A 53 -1.08 37.90 -9.40
N THR A 54 -0.11 37.27 -8.81
CA THR A 54 0.08 35.83 -8.91
C THR A 54 -1.15 35.27 -8.23
N GLY A 55 -2.11 34.80 -9.04
CA GLY A 55 -3.28 34.11 -8.56
C GLY A 55 -2.81 32.96 -7.66
N ARG A 56 -2.70 33.25 -6.37
CA ARG A 56 -2.42 32.23 -5.37
C ARG A 56 -3.61 31.28 -5.38
N ARG A 57 -3.41 30.14 -6.02
CA ARG A 57 -4.35 29.03 -5.88
C ARG A 57 -4.45 28.70 -4.40
N SER A 58 -5.64 28.40 -3.93
CA SER A 58 -5.81 27.95 -2.55
C SER A 58 -5.03 26.66 -2.35
N ALA A 59 -4.59 26.37 -1.12
CA ALA A 59 -3.86 25.13 -0.82
C ALA A 59 -4.67 23.90 -1.24
N ARG A 60 -6.00 23.96 -1.12
CA ARG A 60 -6.90 22.90 -1.55
C ARG A 60 -6.88 22.69 -3.06
N GLU A 61 -6.95 23.76 -3.84
CA GLU A 61 -6.87 23.68 -5.31
C GLU A 61 -5.54 23.12 -5.79
N LEU A 62 -4.45 23.41 -5.09
CA LEU A 62 -3.13 22.84 -5.40
C LEU A 62 -3.08 21.35 -5.10
N LEU A 63 -3.67 20.90 -3.99
CA LEU A 63 -3.77 19.50 -3.64
C LEU A 63 -4.65 18.75 -4.62
N ASP A 64 -5.84 19.28 -4.93
CA ASP A 64 -6.77 18.67 -5.88
C ASP A 64 -6.14 18.57 -7.29
N ALA A 65 -5.39 19.58 -7.74
CA ALA A 65 -4.66 19.54 -9.00
C ALA A 65 -3.57 18.46 -9.00
N PHE A 66 -2.79 18.38 -7.93
CA PHE A 66 -1.75 17.36 -7.78
C PHE A 66 -2.31 15.95 -7.72
N GLU A 67 -3.41 15.75 -6.98
CA GLU A 67 -4.07 14.45 -6.92
C GLU A 67 -4.65 14.04 -8.28
N SER A 68 -5.24 14.99 -9.02
CA SER A 68 -5.82 14.72 -10.34
C SER A 68 -4.80 14.27 -11.38
N GLU A 69 -3.56 14.79 -11.31
CA GLU A 69 -2.46 14.37 -12.20
C GLU A 69 -2.02 12.91 -11.94
N GLN A 70 -2.20 12.42 -10.70
CA GLN A 70 -1.78 11.07 -10.32
C GLN A 70 -2.89 10.03 -10.46
N LEU A 71 -4.12 10.44 -10.73
CA LEU A 71 -5.22 9.52 -10.97
C LEU A 71 -4.99 8.73 -12.26
N LYS A 72 -5.13 7.40 -12.17
CA LYS A 72 -5.13 6.54 -13.35
C LYS A 72 -6.48 6.64 -14.05
N ALA A 73 -6.47 6.96 -15.32
CA ALA A 73 -7.69 7.01 -16.14
C ALA A 73 -8.19 5.63 -16.57
N ASP A 74 -7.29 4.66 -16.73
CA ASP A 74 -7.57 3.33 -17.29
C ASP A 74 -8.05 2.32 -16.23
N LEU A 75 -8.93 2.72 -15.33
CA LEU A 75 -9.48 1.82 -14.33
C LEU A 75 -10.91 1.42 -14.71
N PRO A 76 -11.23 0.11 -14.71
CA PRO A 76 -12.60 -0.34 -14.92
C PRO A 76 -13.46 0.01 -13.70
N ASP A 77 -14.76 0.14 -13.94
CA ASP A 77 -15.73 0.27 -12.85
C ASP A 77 -15.79 -0.99 -12.00
N ILE A 78 -15.28 -0.91 -10.77
CA ILE A 78 -15.22 -2.01 -9.83
C ILE A 78 -16.30 -1.82 -8.76
N TYR A 79 -17.08 -2.88 -8.55
CA TYR A 79 -18.12 -2.90 -7.52
C TYR A 79 -17.82 -3.99 -6.48
N VAL A 80 -18.38 -3.80 -5.28
CA VAL A 80 -18.30 -4.82 -4.24
C VAL A 80 -19.01 -6.09 -4.69
N GLY A 81 -18.36 -7.24 -4.51
CA GLY A 81 -18.87 -8.54 -4.96
C GLY A 81 -18.35 -8.99 -6.33
N ASP A 82 -17.70 -8.11 -7.09
CA ASP A 82 -17.10 -8.47 -8.37
C ASP A 82 -15.85 -9.35 -8.14
N THR A 83 -15.63 -10.31 -9.04
CA THR A 83 -14.37 -11.05 -9.10
C THR A 83 -13.42 -10.28 -9.98
N VAL A 84 -12.30 -9.91 -9.41
CA VAL A 84 -11.27 -9.09 -10.08
C VAL A 84 -9.94 -9.80 -10.13
N LYS A 85 -9.19 -9.52 -11.19
CA LYS A 85 -7.81 -9.92 -11.36
C LYS A 85 -6.94 -8.66 -11.31
N VAL A 86 -6.13 -8.54 -10.26
CA VAL A 86 -5.25 -7.40 -10.04
C VAL A 86 -3.83 -7.82 -10.37
N GLY A 87 -3.21 -7.16 -11.34
CA GLY A 87 -1.80 -7.32 -11.68
C GLY A 87 -0.92 -6.52 -10.71
N VAL A 88 -0.22 -7.21 -9.82
CA VAL A 88 0.68 -6.59 -8.85
C VAL A 88 2.10 -6.60 -9.38
N ARG A 89 2.72 -5.42 -9.45
CA ARG A 89 4.12 -5.26 -9.83
C ARG A 89 5.00 -5.57 -8.63
N ILE A 90 5.86 -6.55 -8.76
CA ILE A 90 6.84 -6.94 -7.76
C ILE A 90 8.23 -6.63 -8.30
N ARG A 91 9.03 -5.93 -7.51
CA ARG A 91 10.43 -5.63 -7.82
C ARG A 91 11.33 -6.48 -6.92
N GLU A 92 12.18 -7.25 -7.55
CA GLU A 92 13.14 -8.12 -6.87
C GLU A 92 14.54 -7.76 -7.39
N GLY A 93 15.23 -6.88 -6.66
CA GLY A 93 16.49 -6.31 -7.12
C GLY A 93 16.33 -5.54 -8.43
N SER A 94 16.98 -5.98 -9.50
CA SER A 94 16.92 -5.39 -10.84
C SER A 94 15.77 -5.92 -11.70
N LYS A 95 15.07 -6.98 -11.27
CA LYS A 95 13.99 -7.61 -12.03
C LYS A 95 12.63 -7.14 -11.57
N GLU A 96 11.76 -6.84 -12.53
CA GLU A 96 10.34 -6.55 -12.28
C GLU A 96 9.49 -7.67 -12.88
N ARG A 97 8.50 -8.12 -12.12
CA ARG A 97 7.48 -9.06 -12.59
C ARG A 97 6.08 -8.64 -12.18
N ILE A 98 5.10 -9.01 -12.97
CA ILE A 98 3.69 -8.78 -12.66
C ILE A 98 3.11 -10.11 -12.18
N GLN A 99 2.59 -10.11 -10.96
CA GLN A 99 1.91 -11.27 -10.39
C GLN A 99 0.40 -11.01 -10.33
N PRO A 100 -0.42 -11.87 -10.95
CA PRO A 100 -1.86 -11.72 -10.88
C PRO A 100 -2.38 -12.17 -9.51
N TYR A 101 -3.30 -11.38 -8.96
CA TYR A 101 -4.03 -11.70 -7.74
C TYR A 101 -5.52 -11.70 -8.07
N GLU A 102 -6.12 -12.88 -8.12
CA GLU A 102 -7.53 -13.09 -8.40
C GLU A 102 -8.31 -13.26 -7.11
N GLY A 103 -9.48 -12.62 -7.03
CA GLY A 103 -10.33 -12.74 -5.85
C GLY A 103 -11.60 -11.92 -5.94
N VAL A 104 -12.41 -11.99 -4.90
CA VAL A 104 -13.67 -11.27 -4.78
C VAL A 104 -13.46 -9.98 -3.99
N VAL A 105 -13.98 -8.87 -4.49
CA VAL A 105 -13.96 -7.57 -3.79
C VAL A 105 -14.96 -7.61 -2.63
N ILE A 106 -14.46 -7.55 -1.40
CA ILE A 106 -15.31 -7.56 -0.19
C ILE A 106 -15.66 -6.17 0.31
N ALA A 107 -14.80 -5.19 0.05
CA ALA A 107 -15.02 -3.80 0.43
C ALA A 107 -14.33 -2.86 -0.56
N LYS A 108 -14.92 -1.68 -0.74
CA LYS A 108 -14.38 -0.57 -1.52
C LYS A 108 -14.46 0.69 -0.66
N ARG A 109 -13.40 1.46 -0.62
CA ARG A 109 -13.35 2.78 0.00
C ARG A 109 -13.07 3.81 -1.08
N HIS A 110 -13.89 4.84 -1.13
CA HIS A 110 -13.67 5.99 -2.00
C HIS A 110 -12.79 7.01 -1.27
N GLY A 111 -11.91 7.67 -1.97
CA GLY A 111 -11.00 8.65 -1.39
C GLY A 111 -10.10 9.31 -2.43
N GLY A 112 -10.61 9.57 -3.65
CA GLY A 112 -9.79 10.15 -4.71
C GLY A 112 -8.55 9.30 -4.99
N LEU A 113 -7.38 9.87 -4.89
CA LEU A 113 -6.11 9.15 -5.07
C LEU A 113 -5.95 7.95 -4.13
N ASN A 114 -6.51 8.04 -2.91
CA ASN A 114 -6.44 6.99 -1.89
C ASN A 114 -7.56 5.96 -1.99
N GLU A 115 -8.20 5.84 -3.14
CA GLU A 115 -9.23 4.82 -3.37
C GLU A 115 -8.65 3.42 -3.22
N THR A 116 -9.30 2.59 -2.38
CA THR A 116 -8.83 1.24 -2.08
C THR A 116 -9.90 0.20 -2.26
N ILE A 117 -9.48 -0.99 -2.68
CA ILE A 117 -10.30 -2.19 -2.72
C ILE A 117 -9.68 -3.27 -1.83
N THR A 118 -10.51 -3.99 -1.10
CA THR A 118 -10.11 -5.18 -0.36
C THR A 118 -10.54 -6.40 -1.14
N VAL A 119 -9.59 -7.21 -1.57
CA VAL A 119 -9.83 -8.43 -2.35
C VAL A 119 -9.53 -9.64 -1.49
N ARG A 120 -10.52 -10.56 -1.42
CA ARG A 120 -10.41 -11.84 -0.72
C ARG A 120 -10.29 -12.97 -1.71
N ARG A 121 -9.32 -13.84 -1.48
CA ARG A 121 -9.20 -15.13 -2.19
C ARG A 121 -9.04 -16.26 -1.19
N ILE A 122 -9.41 -17.45 -1.59
CA ILE A 122 -9.12 -18.67 -0.83
C ILE A 122 -7.93 -19.35 -1.50
N PHE A 123 -6.88 -19.57 -0.75
CA PHE A 123 -5.69 -20.26 -1.19
C PHE A 123 -5.41 -21.43 -0.25
N GLN A 124 -5.37 -22.64 -0.77
CA GLN A 124 -5.18 -23.89 0.01
C GLN A 124 -6.12 -24.00 1.23
N GLY A 125 -7.39 -23.60 1.08
CA GLY A 125 -8.37 -23.62 2.16
C GLY A 125 -8.30 -22.41 3.11
N ILE A 126 -7.27 -21.58 3.01
CA ILE A 126 -7.07 -20.40 3.85
C ILE A 126 -7.58 -19.15 3.12
N GLY A 127 -8.40 -18.34 3.81
CA GLY A 127 -8.87 -17.07 3.29
C GLY A 127 -7.79 -15.99 3.44
N VAL A 128 -7.32 -15.45 2.33
CA VAL A 128 -6.32 -14.37 2.29
C VAL A 128 -6.99 -13.10 1.79
N GLU A 129 -6.83 -12.01 2.53
CA GLU A 129 -7.32 -10.69 2.16
C GLU A 129 -6.16 -9.74 1.92
N ARG A 130 -6.26 -8.98 0.85
CA ARG A 130 -5.28 -7.94 0.53
C ARG A 130 -5.98 -6.66 0.14
N VAL A 131 -5.47 -5.55 0.64
CA VAL A 131 -5.94 -4.21 0.29
C VAL A 131 -5.05 -3.67 -0.82
N PHE A 132 -5.67 -3.18 -1.89
CA PHE A 132 -4.99 -2.55 -3.00
C PHE A 132 -5.44 -1.10 -3.13
N MET A 133 -4.48 -0.19 -3.21
CA MET A 133 -4.72 1.20 -3.62
C MET A 133 -4.76 1.22 -5.14
N LEU A 134 -5.88 1.61 -5.73
CA LEU A 134 -6.10 1.51 -7.18
C LEU A 134 -5.11 2.35 -7.99
N HIS A 135 -4.85 3.56 -7.53
CA HIS A 135 -3.96 4.51 -8.22
C HIS A 135 -2.47 4.30 -7.92
N SER A 136 -2.12 3.32 -7.04
CA SER A 136 -0.72 3.03 -6.70
C SER A 136 0.06 2.54 -7.93
N PRO A 137 1.36 2.92 -8.07
CA PRO A 137 2.23 2.40 -9.12
C PRO A 137 2.51 0.90 -9.00
N GLN A 138 2.28 0.30 -7.82
CA GLN A 138 2.40 -1.15 -7.63
C GLN A 138 1.29 -1.94 -8.31
N VAL A 139 0.13 -1.33 -8.56
CA VAL A 139 -0.96 -1.93 -9.31
C VAL A 139 -0.74 -1.66 -10.79
N ALA A 140 -0.37 -2.68 -11.55
CA ALA A 140 -0.12 -2.54 -12.99
C ALA A 140 -1.43 -2.51 -13.78
N SER A 141 -2.36 -3.41 -13.48
CA SER A 141 -3.65 -3.50 -14.17
C SER A 141 -4.72 -4.08 -13.25
N VAL A 142 -5.97 -3.73 -13.52
CA VAL A 142 -7.12 -4.33 -12.85
C VAL A 142 -8.11 -4.75 -13.92
N GLN A 143 -8.54 -6.00 -13.88
CA GLN A 143 -9.52 -6.57 -14.80
C GLN A 143 -10.70 -7.13 -14.00
N VAL A 144 -11.91 -6.86 -14.43
CA VAL A 144 -13.13 -7.43 -13.85
C VAL A 144 -13.49 -8.68 -14.67
N GLU A 145 -13.39 -9.86 -14.06
CA GLU A 145 -13.70 -11.13 -14.71
C GLU A 145 -15.19 -11.45 -14.63
N ARG A 146 -15.78 -11.22 -13.45
CA ARG A 146 -17.20 -11.50 -13.22
C ARG A 146 -17.84 -10.40 -12.39
N ARG A 147 -19.03 -10.01 -12.79
CA ARG A 147 -19.89 -9.10 -12.01
C ARG A 147 -20.67 -9.91 -10.96
N GLY A 148 -20.65 -9.45 -9.72
CA GLY A 148 -21.31 -10.11 -8.61
C GLY A 148 -22.67 -9.48 -8.25
N LYS A 149 -23.68 -10.31 -7.90
CA LYS A 149 -24.96 -9.83 -7.36
C LYS A 149 -24.91 -9.85 -5.85
N VAL A 150 -24.82 -8.67 -5.24
CA VAL A 150 -24.77 -8.51 -3.78
C VAL A 150 -25.79 -7.47 -3.32
N ARG A 151 -26.20 -7.57 -2.05
CA ARG A 151 -27.17 -6.66 -1.41
C ARG A 151 -26.53 -5.77 -0.34
N ARG A 152 -25.25 -5.95 -0.06
CA ARG A 152 -24.54 -5.23 1.00
C ARG A 152 -23.33 -4.50 0.42
N ALA A 153 -23.01 -3.34 0.97
CA ALA A 153 -21.85 -2.56 0.58
C ALA A 153 -20.51 -3.16 1.07
N LYS A 154 -20.56 -3.97 2.14
CA LYS A 154 -19.39 -4.68 2.66
C LYS A 154 -19.75 -6.14 2.88
N LEU A 155 -18.88 -7.06 2.46
CA LEU A 155 -19.14 -8.50 2.44
C LEU A 155 -18.29 -9.24 3.48
N PHE A 156 -18.17 -8.69 4.69
CA PHE A 156 -17.35 -9.31 5.74
C PHE A 156 -17.88 -10.68 6.19
N TYR A 157 -19.14 -10.96 5.99
CA TYR A 157 -19.73 -12.27 6.25
C TYR A 157 -19.12 -13.40 5.41
N LEU A 158 -18.40 -13.08 4.33
CA LEU A 158 -17.67 -14.10 3.55
C LEU A 158 -16.50 -14.70 4.31
N ARG A 159 -16.07 -14.06 5.40
CA ARG A 159 -15.00 -14.56 6.26
C ARG A 159 -15.40 -15.84 6.98
N ASP A 160 -16.66 -15.89 7.40
CA ASP A 160 -17.22 -17.01 8.18
C ASP A 160 -17.71 -18.16 7.29
N ARG A 161 -17.84 -17.91 5.98
CA ARG A 161 -18.34 -18.89 5.04
C ARG A 161 -17.23 -19.73 4.43
N VAL A 162 -17.47 -21.03 4.35
CA VAL A 162 -16.53 -22.01 3.81
C VAL A 162 -17.18 -22.76 2.64
N GLY A 163 -16.36 -23.19 1.67
CA GLY A 163 -16.78 -24.03 0.55
C GLY A 163 -17.73 -23.30 -0.43
N LYS A 164 -18.79 -23.97 -0.85
CA LYS A 164 -19.73 -23.45 -1.86
C LYS A 164 -20.44 -22.14 -1.44
N ALA A 165 -20.61 -21.91 -0.14
CA ALA A 165 -21.26 -20.71 0.40
C ALA A 165 -20.43 -19.43 0.24
N THR A 166 -19.15 -19.54 -0.10
CA THR A 166 -18.23 -18.41 -0.35
C THR A 166 -18.45 -17.81 -1.75
N ARG A 167 -19.09 -18.55 -2.67
CA ARG A 167 -19.26 -18.09 -4.04
C ARG A 167 -20.36 -17.04 -4.12
N VAL A 168 -20.02 -15.89 -4.71
CA VAL A 168 -20.98 -14.83 -5.02
C VAL A 168 -21.72 -15.20 -6.31
N LYS A 169 -23.04 -15.02 -6.34
CA LYS A 169 -23.84 -15.25 -7.56
C LYS A 169 -23.46 -14.23 -8.62
N GLN A 170 -23.38 -14.66 -9.87
CA GLN A 170 -23.09 -13.80 -10.99
C GLN A 170 -24.30 -12.93 -11.32
N ARG A 171 -24.04 -11.68 -11.74
CA ARG A 171 -25.00 -10.73 -12.26
C ARG A 171 -24.79 -10.61 -13.76
N PHE A 172 -25.86 -10.84 -14.55
CA PHE A 172 -25.82 -10.79 -16.01
C PHE A 172 -26.33 -9.45 -16.56
N ASP A 173 -27.04 -8.66 -15.72
CA ASP A 173 -27.80 -7.46 -16.14
C ASP A 173 -27.02 -6.15 -15.97
N ARG A 174 -25.73 -6.14 -16.26
CA ARG A 174 -24.93 -4.93 -16.06
C ARG A 174 -23.95 -4.68 -17.19
#